data_0d8969dc66ad7aa95b2bb3de75d0feec
#
_entry.id   0d8969dc66ad7aa95b2bb3de75d0feec
#
_cell.length_a   1.000
_cell.length_b   1.000
_cell.length_c   1.000
_cell.angle_alpha   90.00
_cell.angle_beta   90.00
_cell.angle_gamma   90.00
#
_symmetry.space_group_name_H-M   'P 1'
#
loop_
_entity.id
_entity.type
_entity.pdbx_description
1 polymer ?
#
loop_
_entity_poly.entity_id
_entity_poly.type
_entity_poly.pdbx_seq_one_letter_code
_entity_poly.pdbx_strand_id
1 'polypeptide(L)'
;MPAKALALPTSLLGNGRARLGPDVAALILVGLVYFALAYLGLRLASINPSATPIWPPTGLAIAAILLWGNRIAPAIFIGALLINQLTAGSILTSLAIAGGNTLEAVIAGYLVRLWAEGEQVFDTPTGIAKFTLISLAATMVSATIGVSSLTLAGYAEMSSFISVWLTWGLGDLAGALVVTPVVVLWAKKTALLGNRGAMASHC
;
A
#
# COMPACT_ATOMS: atom_id res chain seq x y z
N MET A 1 -3.47 -48.47 33.62
CA MET A 1 -4.03 -47.22 33.10
C MET A 1 -3.14 -46.75 31.95
N PRO A 2 -3.60 -46.76 30.66
CA PRO A 2 -2.78 -46.31 29.54
C PRO A 2 -2.83 -44.76 29.44
N ALA A 3 -1.65 -44.15 29.31
CA ALA A 3 -1.50 -42.72 29.10
C ALA A 3 -2.13 -42.32 27.79
N LYS A 4 -3.12 -41.40 27.85
CA LYS A 4 -3.68 -40.73 26.65
C LYS A 4 -2.58 -39.81 26.08
N ALA A 5 -2.04 -40.20 24.92
CA ALA A 5 -1.22 -39.33 24.11
C ALA A 5 -2.02 -38.06 23.74
N LEU A 6 -1.54 -36.91 24.15
CA LEU A 6 -2.10 -35.61 23.84
C LEU A 6 -1.84 -35.33 22.33
N ALA A 7 -2.79 -35.67 21.50
CA ALA A 7 -2.73 -35.32 20.08
C ALA A 7 -2.87 -33.78 19.95
N LEU A 8 -1.80 -33.12 19.53
CA LEU A 8 -1.84 -31.72 19.18
C LEU A 8 -2.83 -31.50 18.02
N PRO A 9 -3.68 -30.47 18.08
CA PRO A 9 -4.63 -30.20 17.03
C PRO A 9 -3.91 -29.88 15.72
N THR A 10 -4.26 -30.61 14.65
CA THR A 10 -3.73 -30.47 13.29
C THR A 10 -3.99 -29.11 12.66
N SER A 11 -4.74 -28.24 13.32
CA SER A 11 -4.99 -26.85 12.90
C SER A 11 -3.76 -25.93 13.00
N LEU A 12 -2.67 -26.34 13.66
CA LEU A 12 -1.42 -25.59 13.70
C LEU A 12 -0.51 -25.83 12.48
N LEU A 13 -0.84 -26.83 11.66
CA LEU A 13 -0.23 -26.99 10.35
C LEU A 13 -1.03 -26.17 9.32
N GLY A 14 -1.09 -24.86 9.58
CA GLY A 14 -1.57 -23.93 8.57
C GLY A 14 -0.81 -24.17 7.27
N ASN A 15 -1.56 -24.39 6.20
CA ASN A 15 -1.08 -24.51 4.83
C ASN A 15 -0.20 -23.28 4.49
N GLY A 16 1.03 -23.31 4.95
CA GLY A 16 2.08 -22.34 4.61
C GLY A 16 2.43 -22.54 3.14
N ARG A 17 1.57 -22.07 2.22
CA ARG A 17 2.06 -21.71 0.90
C ARG A 17 3.17 -20.70 1.17
N ALA A 18 4.42 -21.12 1.03
CA ALA A 18 5.55 -20.23 1.03
C ALA A 18 5.23 -19.13 0.02
N ARG A 19 4.92 -17.91 0.52
CA ARG A 19 4.69 -16.77 -0.36
C ARG A 19 6.00 -16.55 -1.07
N LEU A 20 6.06 -16.90 -2.35
CA LEU A 20 7.17 -16.53 -3.20
C LEU A 20 7.27 -15.01 -3.11
N GLY A 21 8.46 -14.52 -2.73
CA GLY A 21 8.70 -13.07 -2.72
C GLY A 21 8.55 -12.52 -4.15
N PRO A 22 8.43 -11.20 -4.31
CA PRO A 22 8.38 -10.60 -5.62
C PRO A 22 9.66 -10.96 -6.37
N ASP A 23 9.52 -11.39 -7.62
CA ASP A 23 10.64 -11.49 -8.53
C ASP A 23 11.07 -10.08 -9.00
N VAL A 24 12.20 -9.98 -9.70
CA VAL A 24 12.74 -8.71 -10.20
C VAL A 24 11.73 -8.02 -11.13
N ALA A 25 10.99 -8.80 -11.93
CA ALA A 25 9.99 -8.27 -12.85
C ALA A 25 8.82 -7.61 -12.09
N ALA A 26 8.35 -8.22 -11.01
CA ALA A 26 7.31 -7.64 -10.14
C ALA A 26 7.79 -6.33 -9.47
N LEU A 27 9.04 -6.30 -9.00
CA LEU A 27 9.62 -5.06 -8.44
C LEU A 27 9.65 -3.93 -9.46
N ILE A 28 10.15 -4.21 -10.67
CA ILE A 28 10.18 -3.23 -11.76
C ILE A 28 8.77 -2.78 -12.14
N LEU A 29 7.85 -3.73 -12.33
CA LEU A 29 6.48 -3.43 -12.72
C LEU A 29 5.78 -2.54 -11.69
N VAL A 30 5.86 -2.90 -10.41
CA VAL A 30 5.23 -2.10 -9.33
C VAL A 30 5.83 -0.70 -9.27
N GLY A 31 7.15 -0.56 -9.38
CA GLY A 31 7.80 0.76 -9.39
C GLY A 31 7.36 1.62 -10.58
N LEU A 32 7.29 1.05 -11.79
CA LEU A 32 6.83 1.75 -12.99
C LEU A 32 5.35 2.14 -12.91
N VAL A 33 4.49 1.22 -12.47
CA VAL A 33 3.05 1.50 -12.33
C VAL A 33 2.82 2.53 -11.23
N TYR A 34 3.55 2.45 -10.11
CA TYR A 34 3.51 3.47 -9.07
C TYR A 34 3.85 4.85 -9.64
N PHE A 35 4.98 4.96 -10.36
CA PHE A 35 5.41 6.21 -10.99
C PHE A 35 4.36 6.74 -11.98
N ALA A 36 3.80 5.88 -12.85
CA ALA A 36 2.79 6.27 -13.83
C ALA A 36 1.50 6.79 -13.16
N LEU A 37 0.99 6.07 -12.15
CA LEU A 37 -0.18 6.50 -11.38
C LEU A 37 0.08 7.81 -10.62
N ALA A 38 1.27 7.97 -10.06
CA ALA A 38 1.68 9.19 -9.39
C ALA A 38 1.76 10.37 -10.36
N TYR A 39 2.36 10.18 -11.52
CA TYR A 39 2.44 11.20 -12.57
C TYR A 39 1.04 11.67 -13.02
N LEU A 40 0.10 10.73 -13.20
CA LEU A 40 -1.29 11.06 -13.51
C LEU A 40 -1.99 11.77 -12.35
N GLY A 41 -1.78 11.30 -11.12
CA GLY A 41 -2.35 11.90 -9.90
C GLY A 41 -1.91 13.37 -9.72
N LEU A 42 -0.65 13.68 -9.95
CA LEU A 42 -0.12 15.05 -9.83
C LEU A 42 -0.72 16.03 -10.84
N ARG A 43 -1.30 15.56 -11.95
CA ARG A 43 -2.06 16.42 -12.87
C ARG A 43 -3.32 17.01 -12.23
N LEU A 44 -3.78 16.44 -11.09
CA LEU A 44 -4.93 16.91 -10.32
C LEU A 44 -4.51 17.78 -9.12
N ALA A 45 -3.22 18.05 -8.95
CA ALA A 45 -2.71 18.90 -7.87
C ALA A 45 -3.25 20.33 -8.00
N SER A 46 -3.87 20.85 -6.93
CA SER A 46 -4.53 22.16 -6.94
C SER A 46 -4.05 23.13 -5.87
N ILE A 47 -3.66 22.62 -4.69
CA ILE A 47 -3.25 23.47 -3.54
C ILE A 47 -1.74 23.53 -3.43
N ASN A 48 -1.05 22.41 -3.63
CA ASN A 48 0.40 22.33 -3.65
C ASN A 48 0.80 21.33 -4.73
N PRO A 49 1.89 21.55 -5.48
CA PRO A 49 2.33 20.65 -6.54
C PRO A 49 2.54 19.19 -6.11
N SER A 50 2.74 18.95 -4.81
CA SER A 50 2.96 17.62 -4.24
C SER A 50 1.72 17.06 -3.53
N ALA A 51 0.58 17.77 -3.48
CA ALA A 51 -0.64 17.34 -2.79
C ALA A 51 -1.84 17.30 -3.74
N THR A 52 -2.48 16.15 -3.86
CA THR A 52 -3.62 15.91 -4.75
C THR A 52 -4.83 15.37 -3.99
N PRO A 53 -6.07 15.63 -4.46
CA PRO A 53 -7.28 15.12 -3.81
C PRO A 53 -7.47 13.60 -3.98
N ILE A 54 -6.75 12.97 -4.90
CA ILE A 54 -6.76 11.51 -5.13
C ILE A 54 -5.34 11.07 -5.44
N TRP A 55 -4.83 10.08 -4.66
CA TRP A 55 -3.49 9.54 -4.84
C TRP A 55 -3.51 8.01 -5.02
N PRO A 56 -3.76 7.54 -6.25
CA PRO A 56 -3.87 6.11 -6.56
C PRO A 56 -2.62 5.27 -6.18
N PRO A 57 -1.38 5.81 -6.19
CA PRO A 57 -0.19 5.07 -5.80
C PRO A 57 -0.25 4.47 -4.39
N THR A 58 -0.89 5.14 -3.41
CA THR A 58 -1.08 4.60 -2.06
C THR A 58 -1.85 3.28 -2.10
N GLY A 59 -2.94 3.23 -2.84
CA GLY A 59 -3.71 1.99 -2.95
C GLY A 59 -2.96 0.86 -3.65
N LEU A 60 -2.18 1.16 -4.70
CA LEU A 60 -1.28 0.21 -5.34
C LEU A 60 -0.23 -0.30 -4.34
N ALA A 61 0.39 0.60 -3.58
CA ALA A 61 1.44 0.27 -2.62
C ALA A 61 0.93 -0.65 -1.51
N ILE A 62 -0.23 -0.33 -0.90
CA ILE A 62 -0.86 -1.16 0.13
C ILE A 62 -1.22 -2.54 -0.45
N ALA A 63 -1.82 -2.60 -1.64
CA ALA A 63 -2.14 -3.86 -2.32
C ALA A 63 -0.88 -4.69 -2.58
N ALA A 64 0.19 -4.07 -3.07
CA ALA A 64 1.46 -4.75 -3.31
C ALA A 64 2.07 -5.32 -2.02
N ILE A 65 2.05 -4.55 -0.91
CA ILE A 65 2.48 -5.05 0.39
C ILE A 65 1.61 -6.22 0.86
N LEU A 66 0.28 -6.18 0.67
CA LEU A 66 -0.61 -7.28 1.05
C LEU A 66 -0.30 -8.55 0.26
N LEU A 67 -0.07 -8.45 -1.05
CA LEU A 67 0.16 -9.59 -1.95
C LEU A 67 1.57 -10.18 -1.83
N TRP A 68 2.62 -9.36 -1.80
CA TRP A 68 4.02 -9.82 -1.83
C TRP A 68 4.80 -9.61 -0.53
N GLY A 69 4.19 -8.95 0.46
CA GLY A 69 4.88 -8.63 1.72
C GLY A 69 5.80 -7.41 1.60
N ASN A 70 6.55 -7.17 2.67
CA ASN A 70 7.42 -5.99 2.76
C ASN A 70 8.61 -6.01 1.77
N ARG A 71 8.86 -7.13 1.10
CA ARG A 71 9.92 -7.26 0.07
C ARG A 71 9.67 -6.38 -1.15
N ILE A 72 8.42 -5.93 -1.37
CA ILE A 72 8.07 -5.00 -2.45
C ILE A 72 8.37 -3.53 -2.11
N ALA A 73 8.59 -3.20 -0.83
CA ALA A 73 8.80 -1.83 -0.36
C ALA A 73 9.89 -1.04 -1.10
N PRO A 74 11.03 -1.64 -1.50
CA PRO A 74 12.03 -0.91 -2.31
C PRO A 74 11.49 -0.39 -3.65
N ALA A 75 10.59 -1.13 -4.30
CA ALA A 75 9.98 -0.69 -5.56
C ALA A 75 9.05 0.53 -5.35
N ILE A 76 8.27 0.52 -4.24
CA ILE A 76 7.42 1.64 -3.83
C ILE A 76 8.30 2.86 -3.55
N PHE A 77 9.37 2.69 -2.76
CA PHE A 77 10.29 3.77 -2.41
C PHE A 77 10.92 4.41 -3.65
N ILE A 78 11.43 3.60 -4.58
CA ILE A 78 12.06 4.11 -5.81
C ILE A 78 11.02 4.82 -6.67
N GLY A 79 9.83 4.25 -6.88
CA GLY A 79 8.75 4.89 -7.64
C GLY A 79 8.33 6.23 -7.03
N ALA A 80 8.17 6.29 -5.71
CA ALA A 80 7.86 7.51 -4.99
C ALA A 80 9.01 8.53 -5.06
N LEU A 81 10.26 8.10 -4.92
CA LEU A 81 11.43 8.97 -5.02
C LEU A 81 11.52 9.63 -6.39
N LEU A 82 11.40 8.84 -7.45
CA LEU A 82 11.50 9.34 -8.83
C LEU A 82 10.44 10.38 -9.15
N ILE A 83 9.19 10.15 -8.77
CA ILE A 83 8.13 11.12 -9.06
C ILE A 83 8.30 12.40 -8.23
N ASN A 84 8.70 12.28 -6.96
CA ASN A 84 8.88 13.44 -6.09
C ASN A 84 10.09 14.29 -6.49
N GLN A 85 11.11 13.72 -7.16
CA GLN A 85 12.18 14.51 -7.77
C GLN A 85 11.67 15.47 -8.85
N LEU A 86 10.53 15.19 -9.47
CA LEU A 86 9.92 16.08 -10.46
C LEU A 86 9.08 17.21 -9.83
N THR A 87 8.74 17.14 -8.55
CA THR A 87 7.80 18.07 -7.90
C THR A 87 8.30 18.68 -6.60
N ALA A 88 9.03 17.94 -5.77
CA ALA A 88 9.34 18.32 -4.39
C ALA A 88 10.53 19.27 -4.22
N GLY A 89 11.20 19.66 -5.31
CA GLY A 89 12.24 20.70 -5.32
C GLY A 89 13.62 20.30 -4.81
N SER A 90 13.78 19.37 -3.88
CA SER A 90 15.08 18.88 -3.40
C SER A 90 15.13 17.36 -3.24
N ILE A 91 16.34 16.80 -3.31
CA ILE A 91 16.56 15.36 -3.08
C ILE A 91 16.15 14.97 -1.66
N LEU A 92 16.39 15.83 -0.67
CA LEU A 92 16.09 15.55 0.72
C LEU A 92 14.59 15.49 0.99
N THR A 93 13.81 16.43 0.46
CA THR A 93 12.34 16.39 0.56
C THR A 93 11.77 15.17 -0.19
N SER A 94 12.31 14.86 -1.36
CA SER A 94 11.89 13.67 -2.13
C SER A 94 12.19 12.36 -1.40
N LEU A 95 13.33 12.25 -0.73
CA LEU A 95 13.66 11.09 0.13
C LEU A 95 12.71 10.97 1.32
N ALA A 96 12.40 12.10 1.99
CA ALA A 96 11.47 12.11 3.12
C ALA A 96 10.05 11.70 2.68
N ILE A 97 9.55 12.25 1.57
CA ILE A 97 8.23 11.92 1.01
C ILE A 97 8.18 10.44 0.59
N ALA A 98 9.20 9.95 -0.13
CA ALA A 98 9.28 8.55 -0.53
C ALA A 98 9.32 7.61 0.68
N GLY A 99 10.06 7.98 1.73
CA GLY A 99 10.06 7.29 3.01
C GLY A 99 8.68 7.27 3.67
N GLY A 100 7.99 8.40 3.71
CA GLY A 100 6.63 8.55 4.24
C GLY A 100 5.62 7.65 3.52
N ASN A 101 5.58 7.70 2.19
CA ASN A 101 4.68 6.89 1.36
C ASN A 101 4.97 5.38 1.50
N THR A 102 6.24 5.01 1.61
CA THR A 102 6.63 3.62 1.81
C THR A 102 6.25 3.13 3.20
N LEU A 103 6.50 3.94 4.22
CA LEU A 103 6.19 3.63 5.61
C LEU A 103 4.67 3.48 5.80
N GLU A 104 3.88 4.36 5.20
CA GLU A 104 2.42 4.27 5.14
C GLU A 104 1.96 2.90 4.64
N ALA A 105 2.44 2.48 3.46
CA ALA A 105 2.07 1.21 2.87
C ALA A 105 2.48 0.01 3.74
N VAL A 106 3.66 0.05 4.35
CA VAL A 106 4.16 -0.99 5.26
C VAL A 106 3.33 -1.05 6.53
N ILE A 107 3.02 0.10 7.16
CA ILE A 107 2.17 0.18 8.35
C ILE A 107 0.78 -0.35 8.04
N ALA A 108 0.14 0.14 6.96
CA ALA A 108 -1.18 -0.32 6.56
C ALA A 108 -1.21 -1.82 6.32
N GLY A 109 -0.27 -2.35 5.52
CA GLY A 109 -0.18 -3.78 5.24
C GLY A 109 0.10 -4.64 6.48
N TYR A 110 0.93 -4.16 7.41
CA TYR A 110 1.19 -4.82 8.69
C TYR A 110 -0.08 -4.89 9.56
N LEU A 111 -0.75 -3.75 9.76
CA LEU A 111 -1.96 -3.66 10.58
C LEU A 111 -3.14 -4.44 9.97
N VAL A 112 -3.28 -4.44 8.64
CA VAL A 112 -4.31 -5.24 7.96
C VAL A 112 -4.07 -6.74 8.18
N ARG A 113 -2.82 -7.21 8.15
CA ARG A 113 -2.50 -8.62 8.46
C ARG A 113 -2.74 -8.96 9.91
N LEU A 114 -2.42 -8.04 10.82
CA LEU A 114 -2.54 -8.27 12.26
C LEU A 114 -3.99 -8.24 12.74
N TRP A 115 -4.83 -7.34 12.20
CA TRP A 115 -6.13 -7.02 12.77
C TRP A 115 -7.31 -7.31 11.83
N ALA A 116 -7.09 -7.43 10.53
CA ALA A 116 -8.13 -7.51 9.52
C ALA A 116 -7.97 -8.69 8.54
N GLU A 117 -7.29 -9.77 8.95
CA GLU A 117 -7.16 -11.04 8.20
C GLU A 117 -6.44 -10.93 6.84
N GLY A 118 -5.61 -9.90 6.67
CA GLY A 118 -4.76 -9.76 5.48
C GLY A 118 -5.55 -9.57 4.18
N GLU A 119 -5.32 -10.42 3.19
CA GLU A 119 -5.98 -10.34 1.88
C GLU A 119 -7.49 -10.60 1.92
N GLN A 120 -7.99 -11.23 3.00
CA GLN A 120 -9.43 -11.52 3.18
C GLN A 120 -10.20 -10.33 3.75
N VAL A 121 -9.53 -9.22 4.01
CA VAL A 121 -10.11 -8.00 4.59
C VAL A 121 -11.33 -7.47 3.83
N PHE A 122 -11.43 -7.75 2.53
CA PHE A 122 -12.56 -7.30 1.69
C PHE A 122 -13.70 -8.31 1.58
N ASP A 123 -13.61 -9.46 2.25
CA ASP A 123 -14.61 -10.53 2.18
C ASP A 123 -15.78 -10.27 3.16
N THR A 124 -15.60 -9.37 4.13
CA THR A 124 -16.63 -9.03 5.16
C THR A 124 -16.76 -7.52 5.37
N PRO A 125 -17.96 -7.02 5.71
CA PRO A 125 -18.18 -5.62 6.05
C PRO A 125 -17.30 -5.13 7.22
N THR A 126 -17.10 -5.98 8.23
CA THR A 126 -16.21 -5.68 9.37
C THR A 126 -14.76 -5.54 8.94
N GLY A 127 -14.29 -6.38 8.02
CA GLY A 127 -12.97 -6.28 7.44
C GLY A 127 -12.77 -4.95 6.70
N ILE A 128 -13.75 -4.56 5.88
CA ILE A 128 -13.74 -3.28 5.15
C ILE A 128 -13.69 -2.10 6.11
N ALA A 129 -14.49 -2.13 7.20
CA ALA A 129 -14.45 -1.08 8.22
C ALA A 129 -13.07 -0.98 8.90
N LYS A 130 -12.47 -2.12 9.26
CA LYS A 130 -11.11 -2.17 9.82
C LYS A 130 -10.07 -1.63 8.83
N PHE A 131 -10.16 -2.03 7.55
CA PHE A 131 -9.29 -1.52 6.50
C PHE A 131 -9.36 0.00 6.38
N THR A 132 -10.57 0.56 6.41
CA THR A 132 -10.79 2.02 6.35
C THR A 132 -10.12 2.73 7.52
N LEU A 133 -10.28 2.24 8.75
CA LEU A 133 -9.66 2.84 9.94
C LEU A 133 -8.13 2.73 9.91
N ILE A 134 -7.60 1.58 9.47
CA ILE A 134 -6.15 1.37 9.33
C ILE A 134 -5.59 2.31 8.27
N SER A 135 -6.25 2.41 7.12
CA SER A 135 -5.83 3.29 6.04
C SER A 135 -5.84 4.75 6.48
N LEU A 136 -6.90 5.19 7.17
CA LEU A 136 -6.98 6.54 7.72
C LEU A 136 -5.79 6.85 8.64
N ALA A 137 -5.45 5.93 9.55
CA ALA A 137 -4.32 6.13 10.46
C ALA A 137 -2.96 6.13 9.72
N ALA A 138 -2.78 5.24 8.76
CA ALA A 138 -1.54 5.11 8.01
C ALA A 138 -1.30 6.32 7.09
N THR A 139 -2.33 6.83 6.40
CA THR A 139 -2.22 8.00 5.52
C THR A 139 -1.84 9.28 6.27
N MET A 140 -2.25 9.41 7.53
CA MET A 140 -1.83 10.53 8.37
C MET A 140 -0.32 10.53 8.65
N VAL A 141 0.31 9.35 8.70
CA VAL A 141 1.78 9.25 8.86
C VAL A 141 2.50 9.80 7.63
N SER A 142 2.08 9.39 6.43
CA SER A 142 2.62 9.90 5.17
C SER A 142 2.44 11.41 5.05
N ALA A 143 1.22 11.91 5.27
CA ALA A 143 0.90 13.33 5.22
C ALA A 143 1.76 14.14 6.20
N THR A 144 1.95 13.63 7.43
CA THR A 144 2.77 14.32 8.44
C THR A 144 4.23 14.41 8.00
N ILE A 145 4.82 13.32 7.53
CA ILE A 145 6.21 13.29 7.07
C ILE A 145 6.38 14.19 5.83
N GLY A 146 5.48 14.03 4.84
CA GLY A 146 5.56 14.75 3.58
C GLY A 146 5.41 16.26 3.76
N VAL A 147 4.34 16.70 4.40
CA VAL A 147 4.07 18.14 4.57
C VAL A 147 5.07 18.78 5.51
N SER A 148 5.49 18.12 6.59
CA SER A 148 6.55 18.63 7.46
C SER A 148 7.86 18.82 6.69
N SER A 149 8.24 17.87 5.83
CA SER A 149 9.47 17.98 5.03
C SER A 149 9.41 19.14 4.03
N LEU A 150 8.27 19.38 3.38
CA LEU A 150 8.06 20.50 2.47
C LEU A 150 8.11 21.85 3.21
N THR A 151 7.44 21.93 4.36
CA THR A 151 7.39 23.16 5.17
C THR A 151 8.77 23.53 5.74
N LEU A 152 9.49 22.54 6.30
CA LEU A 152 10.83 22.75 6.83
C LEU A 152 11.85 23.15 5.74
N ALA A 153 11.66 22.69 4.52
CA ALA A 153 12.50 23.04 3.38
C ALA A 153 12.06 24.35 2.66
N GLY A 154 10.97 24.99 3.09
CA GLY A 154 10.47 26.23 2.49
C GLY A 154 9.68 26.04 1.18
N TYR A 155 9.27 24.82 0.86
CA TYR A 155 8.45 24.51 -0.33
C TYR A 155 6.93 24.56 -0.05
N ALA A 156 6.54 24.68 1.20
CA ALA A 156 5.15 24.93 1.62
C ALA A 156 5.14 25.96 2.76
N GLU A 157 4.18 26.87 2.73
CA GLU A 157 4.02 27.86 3.80
C GLU A 157 3.40 27.21 5.04
N MET A 158 3.84 27.61 6.24
CA MET A 158 3.26 27.16 7.51
C MET A 158 1.77 27.49 7.62
N SER A 159 1.34 28.61 7.04
CA SER A 159 -0.07 29.05 6.99
C SER A 159 -0.97 28.06 6.25
N SER A 160 -0.43 27.33 5.27
CA SER A 160 -1.15 26.34 4.48
C SER A 160 -0.94 24.88 4.95
N PHE A 161 -0.17 24.68 6.04
CA PHE A 161 0.19 23.33 6.53
C PHE A 161 -1.03 22.42 6.67
N ILE A 162 -2.07 22.84 7.37
CA ILE A 162 -3.26 22.02 7.64
C ILE A 162 -4.03 21.71 6.35
N SER A 163 -4.16 22.66 5.43
CA SER A 163 -4.88 22.43 4.17
C SER A 163 -4.13 21.45 3.26
N VAL A 164 -2.81 21.56 3.18
CA VAL A 164 -1.96 20.63 2.42
C VAL A 164 -1.98 19.24 3.07
N TRP A 165 -1.88 19.17 4.41
CA TRP A 165 -1.90 17.93 5.18
C TRP A 165 -3.22 17.17 5.02
N LEU A 166 -4.36 17.88 5.10
CA LEU A 166 -5.67 17.26 4.89
C LEU A 166 -5.83 16.80 3.43
N THR A 167 -5.43 17.62 2.46
CA THR A 167 -5.52 17.24 1.04
C THR A 167 -4.68 16.02 0.74
N TRP A 168 -3.47 15.96 1.29
CA TRP A 168 -2.58 14.81 1.16
C TRP A 168 -3.20 13.55 1.76
N GLY A 169 -3.50 13.59 3.07
CA GLY A 169 -4.03 12.42 3.79
C GLY A 169 -5.36 11.91 3.24
N LEU A 170 -6.27 12.80 2.84
CA LEU A 170 -7.54 12.41 2.20
C LEU A 170 -7.33 11.87 0.78
N GLY A 171 -6.37 12.42 0.04
CA GLY A 171 -5.98 11.92 -1.29
C GLY A 171 -5.42 10.49 -1.23
N ASP A 172 -4.53 10.24 -0.27
CA ASP A 172 -3.98 8.91 0.00
C ASP A 172 -5.07 7.94 0.44
N LEU A 173 -5.96 8.36 1.34
CA LEU A 173 -7.10 7.56 1.80
C LEU A 173 -8.03 7.20 0.63
N ALA A 174 -8.38 8.15 -0.22
CA ALA A 174 -9.20 7.89 -1.40
C ALA A 174 -8.53 6.87 -2.34
N GLY A 175 -7.24 7.02 -2.59
CA GLY A 175 -6.43 6.05 -3.34
C GLY A 175 -6.44 4.67 -2.69
N ALA A 176 -6.25 4.59 -1.37
CA ALA A 176 -6.29 3.34 -0.62
C ALA A 176 -7.64 2.64 -0.73
N LEU A 177 -8.75 3.36 -0.50
CA LEU A 177 -10.10 2.79 -0.47
C LEU A 177 -10.60 2.32 -1.85
N VAL A 178 -10.12 2.94 -2.92
CA VAL A 178 -10.54 2.60 -4.30
C VAL A 178 -9.60 1.58 -4.92
N VAL A 179 -8.29 1.83 -4.92
CA VAL A 179 -7.34 1.05 -5.70
C VAL A 179 -6.95 -0.27 -4.99
N THR A 180 -6.79 -0.26 -3.66
CA THR A 180 -6.39 -1.49 -2.94
C THR A 180 -7.38 -2.63 -3.15
N PRO A 181 -8.70 -2.47 -2.91
CA PRO A 181 -9.65 -3.58 -3.10
C PRO A 181 -9.69 -4.04 -4.57
N VAL A 182 -9.62 -3.13 -5.53
CA VAL A 182 -9.61 -3.49 -6.95
C VAL A 182 -8.43 -4.39 -7.27
N VAL A 183 -7.22 -4.02 -6.87
CA VAL A 183 -6.00 -4.80 -7.14
C VAL A 183 -6.02 -6.15 -6.41
N VAL A 184 -6.37 -6.17 -5.12
CA VAL A 184 -6.37 -7.40 -4.30
C VAL A 184 -7.43 -8.39 -4.80
N LEU A 185 -8.67 -7.93 -5.06
CA LEU A 185 -9.74 -8.79 -5.53
C LEU A 185 -9.48 -9.33 -6.94
N TRP A 186 -8.90 -8.51 -7.82
CA TRP A 186 -8.49 -8.95 -9.16
C TRP A 186 -7.40 -10.03 -9.09
N ALA A 187 -6.38 -9.83 -8.27
CA ALA A 187 -5.32 -10.81 -8.07
C ALA A 187 -5.87 -12.15 -7.53
N LYS A 188 -6.80 -12.12 -6.56
CA LYS A 188 -7.49 -13.32 -6.06
C LYS A 188 -8.26 -14.06 -7.17
N LYS A 189 -9.03 -13.32 -7.98
CA LYS A 189 -9.80 -13.89 -9.09
C LYS A 189 -8.91 -14.59 -10.11
N THR A 190 -7.81 -13.96 -10.50
CA THR A 190 -6.85 -14.50 -11.47
C THR A 190 -6.21 -15.80 -10.97
N ALA A 191 -5.83 -15.84 -9.69
CA ALA A 191 -5.28 -17.04 -9.07
C ALA A 191 -6.28 -18.22 -9.06
N LEU A 192 -7.57 -17.95 -8.83
CA LEU A 192 -8.63 -18.98 -8.86
C LEU A 192 -8.86 -19.54 -10.26
N LEU A 193 -8.83 -18.71 -11.29
CA LEU A 193 -9.00 -19.13 -12.68
C LEU A 193 -7.80 -19.95 -13.17
N GLY A 194 -6.58 -19.59 -12.82
CA GLY A 194 -5.37 -20.34 -13.14
C GLY A 194 -5.38 -21.75 -12.54
N ASN A 195 -5.84 -21.92 -11.29
CA ASN A 195 -5.97 -23.23 -10.66
C ASN A 195 -7.04 -24.13 -11.32
N ARG A 196 -8.14 -23.55 -11.81
CA ARG A 196 -9.17 -24.33 -12.53
C ARG A 196 -8.69 -24.81 -13.89
N GLY A 197 -7.91 -23.99 -14.61
CA GLY A 197 -7.32 -24.40 -15.88
C GLY A 197 -6.31 -25.54 -15.74
N ALA A 198 -5.50 -25.52 -14.69
CA ALA A 198 -4.53 -26.57 -14.41
C ALA A 198 -5.19 -27.91 -14.04
N MET A 199 -6.32 -27.91 -13.31
CA MET A 199 -7.08 -29.14 -13.01
C MET A 199 -7.79 -29.72 -14.23
N ALA A 200 -8.25 -28.89 -15.17
CA ALA A 200 -8.94 -29.35 -16.38
C ALA A 200 -7.97 -29.96 -17.43
N SER A 201 -6.68 -29.66 -17.36
CA SER A 201 -5.66 -30.21 -18.28
C SER A 201 -5.09 -31.56 -17.83
N HIS A 202 -5.45 -32.06 -16.66
CA HIS A 202 -5.02 -33.37 -16.12
C HIS A 202 -6.13 -34.46 -16.13
N CYS A 203 -7.31 -34.16 -16.68
CA CYS A 203 -8.37 -35.11 -17.01
C CYS A 203 -8.43 -35.41 -18.51
#